data_38893c974624b18b2e9cfd38578f6064
#
_entry.id   38893c974624b18b2e9cfd38578f6064
#
_cell.length_a   1.000
_cell.length_b   1.000
_cell.length_c   1.000
_cell.angle_alpha   90.00
_cell.angle_beta   90.00
_cell.angle_gamma   90.00
#
_symmetry.space_group_name_H-M   'P 1'
#
loop_
_entity.id
_entity.type
_entity.pdbx_description
1 polymer ?
#
loop_
_entity_poly.entity_id
_entity_poly.type
_entity_poly.pdbx_seq_one_letter_code
_entity_poly.pdbx_strand_id
1 'polypeptide(L)'
;MLNRRNFIKTVGAITAVAAAASLDQKAAASVNAAPQQNISYSNVVDLTHTLHPDFQTYSGEKQIDLKKVFSLKKDGYNLNGYNLSNEHVGTHMDAPFHFSDRDSADAIPAQNLVGALAVIDITDKTRLNSDAQLTMEDLKAWERKWGRIPDGAVVAMYSGWERYVNYPQFRNADSKGIMHFPGFHIDAINYLLEMRSVKGIMVDTLSLDYGKSADFAVHYKWLPSNRWGIECAANLGKLPASGATVVVGGPKIAGATGGPSRVLALV
;
A
#
# COMPACT_ATOMS: atom_id res chain seq x y z
N MET A 1 40.42 -19.70 13.78
CA MET A 1 41.19 -18.53 13.24
C MET A 1 41.60 -18.84 11.82
N LEU A 2 40.84 -18.42 10.83
CA LEU A 2 41.18 -18.59 9.40
C LEU A 2 41.56 -17.24 8.84
N ASN A 3 42.83 -17.16 8.42
CA ASN A 3 43.56 -15.94 8.06
C ASN A 3 43.24 -15.54 6.61
N ARG A 4 42.88 -14.28 6.41
CA ARG A 4 42.45 -13.66 5.13
C ARG A 4 43.57 -13.33 4.13
N ARG A 5 44.60 -14.14 4.01
CA ARG A 5 45.74 -13.85 3.12
C ARG A 5 46.19 -15.05 2.31
N ASN A 6 45.38 -15.60 1.43
CA ASN A 6 45.88 -16.47 0.35
C ASN A 6 44.82 -16.68 -0.72
N PHE A 7 44.46 -15.63 -1.43
CA PHE A 7 43.65 -15.77 -2.64
C PHE A 7 44.12 -14.78 -3.74
N ILE A 8 45.38 -14.80 -4.06
CA ILE A 8 45.89 -14.22 -5.31
C ILE A 8 47.17 -14.99 -5.64
N LYS A 9 47.12 -15.88 -6.63
CA LYS A 9 48.19 -16.27 -7.58
C LYS A 9 47.80 -17.54 -8.30
N THR A 10 47.14 -17.43 -9.44
CA THR A 10 47.40 -18.29 -10.60
C THR A 10 46.83 -17.59 -11.82
N VAL A 11 47.68 -16.82 -12.50
CA VAL A 11 47.45 -16.35 -13.87
C VAL A 11 48.15 -17.36 -14.76
N GLY A 12 47.35 -18.19 -15.44
CA GLY A 12 47.82 -19.05 -16.51
C GLY A 12 47.44 -18.43 -17.86
N ALA A 13 48.46 -18.09 -18.64
CA ALA A 13 48.34 -17.63 -19.99
C ALA A 13 47.75 -18.70 -20.91
N ILE A 14 46.65 -18.39 -21.62
CA ILE A 14 46.16 -19.19 -22.73
C ILE A 14 46.20 -18.30 -24.00
N THR A 15 47.01 -18.73 -24.92
CA THR A 15 47.22 -18.19 -26.24
C THR A 15 45.91 -18.22 -27.06
N ALA A 16 45.58 -17.07 -27.69
CA ALA A 16 44.47 -16.91 -28.60
C ALA A 16 44.76 -17.58 -29.93
N VAL A 17 43.90 -18.49 -30.37
CA VAL A 17 43.77 -18.90 -31.76
C VAL A 17 42.56 -18.17 -32.34
N ALA A 18 42.77 -17.23 -33.25
CA ALA A 18 41.72 -16.54 -33.96
C ALA A 18 41.11 -17.49 -35.02
N ALA A 19 39.89 -17.93 -34.81
CA ALA A 19 39.04 -18.49 -35.84
C ALA A 19 37.95 -17.44 -36.18
N ALA A 20 38.03 -16.87 -37.38
CA ALA A 20 36.99 -16.01 -37.90
C ALA A 20 35.76 -16.86 -38.21
N ALA A 21 34.73 -16.75 -37.40
CA ALA A 21 33.38 -17.19 -37.70
C ALA A 21 32.53 -15.95 -37.94
N SER A 22 32.03 -15.81 -39.15
CA SER A 22 31.02 -14.82 -39.53
C SER A 22 29.75 -15.08 -38.71
N LEU A 23 29.51 -14.28 -37.68
CA LEU A 23 28.26 -14.28 -36.96
C LEU A 23 27.26 -13.40 -37.70
N ASP A 24 26.27 -14.03 -38.33
CA ASP A 24 25.02 -13.39 -38.73
C ASP A 24 24.51 -12.53 -37.57
N GLN A 25 24.54 -11.22 -37.77
CA GLN A 25 23.80 -10.28 -36.92
C GLN A 25 22.31 -10.51 -37.18
N LYS A 26 21.71 -11.47 -36.47
CA LYS A 26 20.27 -11.45 -36.24
C LYS A 26 19.96 -10.17 -35.49
N ALA A 27 19.22 -9.28 -36.17
CA ALA A 27 18.69 -8.06 -35.60
C ALA A 27 18.09 -8.34 -34.19
N ALA A 28 18.73 -7.79 -33.19
CA ALA A 28 18.12 -7.68 -31.88
C ALA A 28 16.84 -6.87 -32.08
N ALA A 29 15.68 -7.51 -31.94
CA ALA A 29 14.41 -6.81 -31.92
C ALA A 29 14.53 -5.72 -30.84
N SER A 30 14.42 -4.47 -31.27
CA SER A 30 14.33 -3.34 -30.38
C SER A 30 13.13 -3.59 -29.47
N VAL A 31 13.38 -3.95 -28.24
CA VAL A 31 12.35 -3.91 -27.19
C VAL A 31 11.91 -2.46 -27.18
N ASN A 32 10.71 -2.18 -27.71
CA ASN A 32 10.11 -0.86 -27.58
C ASN A 32 10.04 -0.56 -26.09
N ALA A 33 10.97 0.26 -25.61
CA ALA A 33 10.94 0.75 -24.24
C ALA A 33 9.58 1.44 -24.07
N ALA A 34 8.82 1.00 -23.07
CA ALA A 34 7.60 1.69 -22.72
C ALA A 34 7.89 3.19 -22.55
N PRO A 35 6.99 4.09 -22.96
CA PRO A 35 7.24 5.52 -22.87
C PRO A 35 7.68 5.87 -21.47
N GLN A 36 8.83 6.51 -21.36
CA GLN A 36 9.43 6.90 -20.08
C GLN A 36 8.51 7.95 -19.43
N GLN A 37 7.89 7.60 -18.31
CA GLN A 37 7.14 8.56 -17.51
C GLN A 37 8.13 9.31 -16.61
N ASN A 38 8.26 10.60 -16.80
CA ASN A 38 9.02 11.47 -15.91
C ASN A 38 8.12 11.88 -14.75
N ILE A 39 8.47 11.51 -13.55
CA ILE A 39 7.83 11.97 -12.31
C ILE A 39 8.71 13.07 -11.72
N SER A 40 8.19 14.29 -11.62
CA SER A 40 8.82 15.38 -10.87
C SER A 40 8.02 15.65 -9.61
N TYR A 41 8.68 15.92 -8.51
CA TYR A 41 8.05 16.27 -7.22
C TYR A 41 8.92 17.27 -6.48
N SER A 42 8.30 18.06 -5.63
CA SER A 42 8.98 19.04 -4.77
C SER A 42 9.01 18.61 -3.30
N ASN A 43 8.12 17.67 -2.92
CA ASN A 43 8.00 17.19 -1.56
C ASN A 43 7.56 15.73 -1.52
N VAL A 44 7.87 15.06 -0.40
CA VAL A 44 7.43 13.69 -0.11
C VAL A 44 6.60 13.71 1.18
N VAL A 45 5.36 13.24 1.09
CA VAL A 45 4.47 13.10 2.25
C VAL A 45 4.43 11.62 2.65
N ASP A 46 4.73 11.36 3.91
CA ASP A 46 4.63 10.01 4.49
C ASP A 46 3.18 9.72 4.85
N LEU A 47 2.60 8.72 4.21
CA LEU A 47 1.21 8.29 4.41
C LEU A 47 1.11 7.09 5.38
N THR A 48 2.12 6.90 6.24
CA THR A 48 2.24 5.73 7.12
C THR A 48 2.22 6.16 8.57
N HIS A 49 1.35 5.56 9.36
CA HIS A 49 1.39 5.70 10.81
C HIS A 49 2.57 4.93 11.42
N THR A 50 3.15 5.46 12.48
CA THR A 50 4.13 4.70 13.27
C THR A 50 3.45 3.51 13.92
N LEU A 51 3.91 2.31 13.60
CA LEU A 51 3.41 1.08 14.20
C LEU A 51 4.05 0.87 15.58
N HIS A 52 3.23 0.67 16.61
CA HIS A 52 3.64 0.44 17.99
C HIS A 52 2.68 -0.55 18.69
N PRO A 53 3.08 -1.14 19.83
CA PRO A 53 2.28 -2.19 20.49
C PRO A 53 0.85 -1.81 20.88
N ASP A 54 0.57 -0.53 21.06
CA ASP A 54 -0.75 -0.02 21.42
C ASP A 54 -1.52 0.56 20.23
N PHE A 55 -1.10 0.25 18.97
CA PHE A 55 -1.82 0.66 17.77
C PHE A 55 -3.24 0.07 17.79
N GLN A 56 -4.24 0.90 17.48
CA GLN A 56 -5.63 0.45 17.41
C GLN A 56 -5.82 -0.50 16.24
N THR A 57 -6.29 -1.71 16.51
CA THR A 57 -6.49 -2.76 15.50
C THR A 57 -7.96 -3.04 15.26
N TYR A 58 -8.30 -3.65 14.13
CA TYR A 58 -9.68 -4.01 13.81
C TYR A 58 -10.30 -4.93 14.89
N SER A 59 -9.57 -5.94 15.36
CA SER A 59 -10.02 -6.85 16.40
C SER A 59 -10.08 -6.22 17.80
N GLY A 60 -9.35 -5.14 18.03
CA GLY A 60 -9.13 -4.54 19.36
C GLY A 60 -8.05 -5.25 20.18
N GLU A 61 -7.46 -6.32 19.64
CA GLU A 61 -6.38 -7.06 20.28
C GLU A 61 -5.02 -6.48 19.90
N LYS A 62 -4.02 -6.63 20.78
CA LYS A 62 -2.64 -6.28 20.45
C LYS A 62 -2.11 -7.24 19.38
N GLN A 63 -1.62 -6.70 18.27
CA GLN A 63 -1.14 -7.49 17.14
C GLN A 63 0.35 -7.32 16.85
N ILE A 64 1.05 -6.48 17.62
CA ILE A 64 2.49 -6.32 17.53
C ILE A 64 3.13 -6.31 18.91
N ASP A 65 4.21 -7.10 19.07
CA ASP A 65 5.12 -7.04 20.20
C ASP A 65 6.49 -6.55 19.76
N LEU A 66 7.08 -5.63 20.53
CA LEU A 66 8.44 -5.15 20.35
C LEU A 66 9.30 -5.58 21.53
N LYS A 67 10.42 -6.23 21.23
CA LYS A 67 11.41 -6.66 22.22
C LYS A 67 12.77 -6.09 21.91
N LYS A 68 13.36 -5.36 22.86
CA LYS A 68 14.75 -4.98 22.77
C LYS A 68 15.63 -6.22 22.98
N VAL A 69 16.38 -6.60 21.94
CA VAL A 69 17.27 -7.78 21.96
C VAL A 69 18.68 -7.38 22.40
N PHE A 70 19.25 -6.33 21.76
CA PHE A 70 20.56 -5.77 22.10
C PHE A 70 20.47 -4.25 22.26
N SER A 71 21.42 -3.69 23.01
CA SER A 71 21.53 -2.26 23.26
C SER A 71 22.94 -1.76 23.01
N LEU A 72 23.06 -0.55 22.46
CA LEU A 72 24.36 0.05 22.14
C LEU A 72 25.32 0.06 23.35
N LYS A 73 24.80 0.40 24.55
CA LYS A 73 25.61 0.50 25.77
C LYS A 73 26.21 -0.82 26.21
N LYS A 74 25.47 -1.94 26.06
CA LYS A 74 25.89 -3.27 26.54
C LYS A 74 26.56 -4.10 25.46
N ASP A 75 26.03 -4.02 24.23
CA ASP A 75 26.33 -4.98 23.17
C ASP A 75 27.06 -4.32 21.99
N GLY A 76 27.27 -2.98 22.01
CA GLY A 76 27.93 -2.22 20.96
C GLY A 76 27.03 -1.88 19.75
N TYR A 77 25.78 -2.32 19.74
CA TYR A 77 24.77 -1.99 18.71
C TYR A 77 23.36 -2.19 19.26
N ASN A 78 22.37 -1.59 18.57
CA ASN A 78 20.96 -1.77 18.92
C ASN A 78 20.31 -2.81 17.99
N LEU A 79 19.52 -3.72 18.55
CA LEU A 79 18.69 -4.67 17.83
C LEU A 79 17.36 -4.83 18.55
N ASN A 80 16.26 -4.68 17.81
CA ASN A 80 14.94 -5.05 18.28
C ASN A 80 14.43 -6.28 17.52
N GLY A 81 13.76 -7.18 18.24
CA GLY A 81 12.89 -8.17 17.66
C GLY A 81 11.46 -7.68 17.70
N TYR A 82 10.64 -8.08 16.75
CA TYR A 82 9.20 -7.87 16.82
C TYR A 82 8.46 -9.10 16.31
N ASN A 83 7.27 -9.29 16.84
CA ASN A 83 6.34 -10.33 16.41
C ASN A 83 5.04 -9.66 15.98
N LEU A 84 4.58 -10.01 14.78
CA LEU A 84 3.27 -9.64 14.27
C LEU A 84 2.40 -10.89 14.36
N SER A 85 1.34 -10.84 15.17
CA SER A 85 0.35 -11.93 15.25
C SER A 85 -0.67 -11.89 14.10
N ASN A 86 -0.70 -10.76 13.40
CA ASN A 86 -1.52 -10.54 12.22
C ASN A 86 -0.77 -9.63 11.24
N GLU A 87 -0.80 -9.92 9.97
CA GLU A 87 -0.18 -9.10 8.93
C GLU A 87 -0.98 -7.83 8.59
N HIS A 88 -2.27 -7.78 8.95
CA HIS A 88 -3.16 -6.62 8.74
C HIS A 88 -3.14 -5.68 9.96
N VAL A 89 -2.01 -5.01 10.20
CA VAL A 89 -1.82 -4.12 11.36
C VAL A 89 -1.12 -2.81 10.95
N GLY A 90 -1.57 -1.70 11.54
CA GLY A 90 -1.06 -0.37 11.20
C GLY A 90 -1.46 0.06 9.79
N THR A 91 -0.68 0.94 9.17
CA THR A 91 -0.82 1.20 7.74
C THR A 91 -0.34 -0.03 6.99
N HIS A 92 -1.24 -0.72 6.31
CA HIS A 92 -0.95 -1.99 5.64
C HIS A 92 -1.64 -2.12 4.30
N MET A 93 -1.17 -3.05 3.50
CA MET A 93 -1.78 -3.47 2.26
C MET A 93 -2.63 -4.71 2.50
N ASP A 94 -3.82 -4.74 1.88
CA ASP A 94 -4.57 -5.95 1.58
C ASP A 94 -4.24 -6.38 0.16
N ALA A 95 -3.66 -7.56 0.01
CA ALA A 95 -3.45 -8.17 -1.28
C ALA A 95 -4.75 -8.83 -1.79
N PRO A 96 -4.89 -9.04 -3.09
CA PRO A 96 -6.02 -9.79 -3.65
C PRO A 96 -6.27 -11.13 -2.95
N PHE A 97 -5.21 -11.80 -2.51
CA PHE A 97 -5.27 -13.09 -1.82
C PHE A 97 -6.00 -13.05 -0.47
N HIS A 98 -6.18 -11.86 0.12
CA HIS A 98 -6.88 -11.73 1.41
C HIS A 98 -8.34 -12.21 1.35
N PHE A 99 -9.07 -11.92 0.25
CA PHE A 99 -10.47 -12.31 0.05
C PHE A 99 -10.68 -13.13 -1.23
N SER A 100 -9.65 -13.76 -1.77
CA SER A 100 -9.72 -14.60 -2.96
C SER A 100 -8.51 -15.53 -3.07
N ASP A 101 -8.45 -16.31 -4.13
CA ASP A 101 -7.30 -17.14 -4.55
C ASP A 101 -6.42 -16.44 -5.61
N ARG A 102 -6.47 -15.10 -5.67
CA ARG A 102 -5.69 -14.28 -6.59
C ARG A 102 -4.27 -14.02 -6.08
N ASP A 103 -3.63 -12.98 -6.60
CA ASP A 103 -2.23 -12.65 -6.29
C ASP A 103 -2.02 -12.39 -4.79
N SER A 104 -1.06 -13.08 -4.19
CA SER A 104 -0.50 -12.74 -2.87
C SER A 104 0.34 -11.45 -2.94
N ALA A 105 0.65 -10.85 -1.82
CA ALA A 105 1.37 -9.58 -1.75
C ALA A 105 2.71 -9.63 -2.50
N ASP A 106 3.43 -10.75 -2.44
CA ASP A 106 4.70 -10.93 -3.14
C ASP A 106 4.57 -11.16 -4.65
N ALA A 107 3.38 -11.56 -5.12
CA ALA A 107 3.08 -11.76 -6.54
C ALA A 107 2.62 -10.48 -7.25
N ILE A 108 2.20 -9.44 -6.51
CA ILE A 108 1.77 -8.16 -7.11
C ILE A 108 2.93 -7.57 -7.93
N PRO A 109 2.72 -7.27 -9.25
CA PRO A 109 3.74 -6.65 -10.06
C PRO A 109 4.16 -5.27 -9.52
N ALA A 110 5.47 -4.99 -9.46
CA ALA A 110 5.99 -3.76 -8.87
C ALA A 110 5.43 -2.48 -9.52
N GLN A 111 5.15 -2.50 -10.83
CA GLN A 111 4.50 -1.38 -11.53
C GLN A 111 3.08 -1.08 -11.05
N ASN A 112 2.43 -2.03 -10.36
CA ASN A 112 1.12 -1.81 -9.77
C ASN A 112 1.20 -1.11 -8.41
N LEU A 113 2.39 -1.01 -7.82
CA LEU A 113 2.63 -0.34 -6.54
C LEU A 113 2.95 1.16 -6.69
N VAL A 114 2.95 1.68 -7.91
CA VAL A 114 3.18 3.10 -8.20
C VAL A 114 2.07 3.61 -9.13
N GLY A 115 1.46 4.75 -8.81
CA GLY A 115 0.40 5.33 -9.63
C GLY A 115 0.03 6.75 -9.25
N ALA A 116 -0.68 7.43 -10.15
CA ALA A 116 -1.30 8.72 -9.83
C ALA A 116 -2.26 8.54 -8.66
N LEU A 117 -2.33 9.53 -7.77
CA LEU A 117 -3.19 9.49 -6.59
C LEU A 117 -4.35 10.48 -6.75
N ALA A 118 -5.58 9.97 -6.65
CA ALA A 118 -6.81 10.76 -6.58
C ALA A 118 -7.32 10.74 -5.13
N VAL A 119 -7.31 11.88 -4.45
CA VAL A 119 -7.77 12.00 -3.06
C VAL A 119 -9.20 12.56 -3.05
N ILE A 120 -10.13 11.74 -2.60
CA ILE A 120 -11.55 12.08 -2.50
C ILE A 120 -11.86 12.47 -1.06
N ASP A 121 -12.09 13.74 -0.82
CA ASP A 121 -12.41 14.27 0.51
C ASP A 121 -13.90 14.12 0.82
N ILE A 122 -14.21 13.36 1.85
CA ILE A 122 -15.56 13.16 2.40
C ILE A 122 -15.70 13.67 3.83
N THR A 123 -14.77 14.50 4.30
CA THR A 123 -14.74 15.00 5.69
C THR A 123 -16.02 15.73 6.10
N ASP A 124 -16.71 16.40 5.16
CA ASP A 124 -17.99 17.05 5.43
C ASP A 124 -19.09 16.05 5.79
N LYS A 125 -19.09 14.89 5.14
CA LYS A 125 -20.04 13.80 5.46
C LYS A 125 -19.70 13.17 6.80
N THR A 126 -18.41 12.90 7.07
CA THR A 126 -17.97 12.21 8.27
C THR A 126 -18.14 13.00 9.55
N ARG A 127 -18.14 14.35 9.46
CA ARG A 127 -18.46 15.22 10.59
C ARG A 127 -19.92 15.08 11.04
N LEU A 128 -20.81 14.69 10.15
CA LEU A 128 -22.24 14.54 10.41
C LEU A 128 -22.64 13.09 10.72
N ASN A 129 -21.89 12.14 10.18
CA ASN A 129 -22.18 10.71 10.31
C ASN A 129 -20.89 9.89 10.29
N SER A 130 -20.59 9.19 11.39
CA SER A 130 -19.43 8.30 11.48
C SER A 130 -19.53 7.09 10.55
N ASP A 131 -20.74 6.70 10.13
CA ASP A 131 -20.98 5.63 9.15
C ASP A 131 -21.03 6.16 7.71
N ALA A 132 -20.50 7.35 7.44
CA ALA A 132 -20.45 7.92 6.11
C ALA A 132 -19.66 7.04 5.15
N GLN A 133 -20.08 7.03 3.90
CA GLN A 133 -19.41 6.24 2.87
C GLN A 133 -19.07 7.10 1.66
N LEU A 134 -17.92 6.81 1.03
CA LEU A 134 -17.56 7.37 -0.27
C LEU A 134 -18.42 6.69 -1.34
N THR A 135 -19.24 7.47 -2.02
CA THR A 135 -20.22 7.00 -3.01
C THR A 135 -19.74 7.24 -4.46
N MET A 136 -20.42 6.67 -5.43
CA MET A 136 -20.21 6.96 -6.85
C MET A 136 -20.39 8.46 -7.16
N GLU A 137 -21.33 9.13 -6.49
CA GLU A 137 -21.58 10.55 -6.67
C GLU A 137 -20.39 11.41 -6.22
N ASP A 138 -19.68 10.99 -5.16
CA ASP A 138 -18.45 11.66 -4.71
C ASP A 138 -17.36 11.54 -5.75
N LEU A 139 -17.17 10.34 -6.32
CA LEU A 139 -16.22 10.11 -7.41
C LEU A 139 -16.55 10.98 -8.63
N LYS A 140 -17.82 11.01 -9.06
CA LYS A 140 -18.25 11.85 -10.17
C LYS A 140 -18.11 13.33 -9.87
N ALA A 141 -18.36 13.77 -8.62
CA ALA A 141 -18.16 15.16 -8.21
C ALA A 141 -16.69 15.55 -8.27
N TRP A 142 -15.80 14.66 -7.81
CA TRP A 142 -14.37 14.85 -7.93
C TRP A 142 -13.94 14.95 -9.39
N GLU A 143 -14.43 14.05 -10.27
CA GLU A 143 -14.09 14.07 -11.71
C GLU A 143 -14.59 15.31 -12.44
N ARG A 144 -15.73 15.86 -12.07
CA ARG A 144 -16.21 17.13 -12.63
C ARG A 144 -15.26 18.29 -12.34
N LYS A 145 -14.56 18.23 -11.21
CA LYS A 145 -13.68 19.30 -10.77
C LYS A 145 -12.23 19.11 -11.24
N TRP A 146 -11.74 17.89 -11.26
CA TRP A 146 -10.33 17.59 -11.44
C TRP A 146 -10.02 16.80 -12.72
N GLY A 147 -11.04 16.43 -13.47
CA GLY A 147 -10.93 15.57 -14.65
C GLY A 147 -11.11 14.09 -14.32
N ARG A 148 -11.18 13.27 -15.35
CA ARG A 148 -11.33 11.81 -15.22
C ARG A 148 -10.20 11.23 -14.39
N ILE A 149 -10.52 10.33 -13.47
CA ILE A 149 -9.52 9.56 -12.71
C ILE A 149 -8.58 8.85 -13.71
N PRO A 150 -7.26 9.09 -13.63
CA PRO A 150 -6.31 8.54 -14.59
C PRO A 150 -6.29 7.01 -14.59
N ASP A 151 -6.04 6.41 -15.73
CA ASP A 151 -5.83 4.96 -15.82
C ASP A 151 -4.59 4.57 -15.01
N GLY A 152 -4.68 3.48 -14.26
CA GLY A 152 -3.62 3.04 -13.35
C GLY A 152 -3.48 3.89 -12.08
N ALA A 153 -4.45 4.75 -11.77
CA ALA A 153 -4.45 5.52 -10.53
C ALA A 153 -4.76 4.66 -9.29
N VAL A 154 -4.52 5.26 -8.13
CA VAL A 154 -4.99 4.83 -6.83
C VAL A 154 -6.01 5.85 -6.33
N VAL A 155 -7.14 5.40 -5.80
CA VAL A 155 -8.20 6.26 -5.28
C VAL A 155 -8.17 6.20 -3.75
N ALA A 156 -7.87 7.33 -3.11
CA ALA A 156 -7.85 7.46 -1.66
C ALA A 156 -9.12 8.16 -1.16
N MET A 157 -9.80 7.55 -0.21
CA MET A 157 -10.84 8.19 0.59
C MET A 157 -10.18 8.91 1.76
N TYR A 158 -10.31 10.23 1.80
CA TYR A 158 -9.95 11.02 2.96
C TYR A 158 -11.20 11.34 3.77
N SER A 159 -11.29 10.75 4.95
CA SER A 159 -12.42 10.92 5.86
C SER A 159 -12.07 11.79 7.08
N GLY A 160 -10.78 12.10 7.28
CA GLY A 160 -10.25 12.77 8.46
C GLY A 160 -10.26 11.88 9.70
N TRP A 161 -10.46 10.56 9.54
CA TRP A 161 -10.51 9.60 10.63
C TRP A 161 -9.15 9.33 11.26
N GLU A 162 -8.06 9.49 10.50
CA GLU A 162 -6.66 9.33 10.94
C GLU A 162 -6.33 10.08 12.25
N ARG A 163 -7.03 11.19 12.54
CA ARG A 163 -6.87 11.95 13.80
C ARG A 163 -7.16 11.14 15.06
N TYR A 164 -7.88 10.03 14.95
CA TYR A 164 -8.25 9.18 16.07
C TYR A 164 -7.32 7.97 16.25
N VAL A 165 -6.29 7.80 15.44
CA VAL A 165 -5.43 6.60 15.37
C VAL A 165 -4.88 6.16 16.75
N ASN A 166 -4.59 7.10 17.64
CA ASN A 166 -4.09 6.83 18.99
C ASN A 166 -5.18 6.77 20.07
N TYR A 167 -6.45 6.74 19.68
CA TYR A 167 -7.59 6.79 20.61
C TYR A 167 -8.58 5.68 20.31
N PRO A 168 -9.37 5.23 21.30
CA PRO A 168 -10.43 4.23 21.11
C PRO A 168 -11.45 4.62 20.03
N GLN A 169 -11.59 5.92 19.74
CA GLN A 169 -12.43 6.46 18.69
C GLN A 169 -11.98 6.03 17.29
N PHE A 170 -10.77 5.51 17.13
CA PHE A 170 -10.34 4.97 15.84
C PHE A 170 -11.18 3.74 15.45
N ARG A 171 -11.47 2.86 16.41
CA ARG A 171 -12.44 1.76 16.26
C ARG A 171 -13.89 2.24 16.38
N ASN A 172 -14.13 3.20 17.30
CA ASN A 172 -15.45 3.75 17.58
C ASN A 172 -16.52 2.66 17.76
N ALA A 173 -16.20 1.61 18.53
CA ALA A 173 -17.11 0.52 18.79
C ALA A 173 -18.18 0.93 19.80
N ASP A 174 -19.44 0.60 19.53
CA ASP A 174 -20.57 0.79 20.44
C ASP A 174 -20.59 -0.29 21.57
N SER A 175 -21.59 -0.24 22.43
CA SER A 175 -21.75 -1.20 23.54
C SER A 175 -22.00 -2.64 23.09
N LYS A 176 -22.33 -2.87 21.82
CA LYS A 176 -22.50 -4.18 21.20
C LYS A 176 -21.26 -4.64 20.45
N GLY A 177 -20.19 -3.83 20.44
CA GLY A 177 -18.98 -4.09 19.70
C GLY A 177 -19.05 -3.75 18.22
N ILE A 178 -20.14 -3.15 17.73
CA ILE A 178 -20.29 -2.70 16.34
C ILE A 178 -19.46 -1.43 16.17
N MET A 179 -18.55 -1.44 15.19
CA MET A 179 -17.71 -0.30 14.89
C MET A 179 -18.43 0.72 14.00
N HIS A 180 -18.07 1.99 14.14
CA HIS A 180 -18.68 3.10 13.40
C HIS A 180 -17.59 4.03 12.88
N PHE A 181 -17.07 3.73 11.68
CA PHE A 181 -16.10 4.54 10.96
C PHE A 181 -16.38 4.51 9.46
N PRO A 182 -15.94 5.54 8.70
CA PRO A 182 -16.19 5.65 7.26
C PRO A 182 -15.53 4.55 6.43
N GLY A 183 -16.08 4.28 5.24
CA GLY A 183 -15.52 3.36 4.26
C GLY A 183 -16.03 3.65 2.85
N PHE A 184 -15.72 2.79 1.90
CA PHE A 184 -16.28 2.86 0.56
C PHE A 184 -17.71 2.30 0.54
N HIS A 185 -18.55 2.88 -0.31
CA HIS A 185 -19.83 2.31 -0.67
C HIS A 185 -19.67 1.36 -1.86
N ILE A 186 -20.47 0.30 -1.91
CA ILE A 186 -20.36 -0.70 -2.96
C ILE A 186 -20.58 -0.12 -4.37
N ASP A 187 -21.42 0.91 -4.52
CA ASP A 187 -21.63 1.56 -5.82
C ASP A 187 -20.40 2.31 -6.31
N ALA A 188 -19.59 2.89 -5.40
CA ALA A 188 -18.31 3.49 -5.76
C ALA A 188 -17.34 2.42 -6.29
N ILE A 189 -17.30 1.25 -5.65
CA ILE A 189 -16.48 0.13 -6.07
C ILE A 189 -16.92 -0.39 -7.44
N ASN A 190 -18.21 -0.58 -7.67
CA ASN A 190 -18.73 -0.98 -8.97
C ASN A 190 -18.35 0.04 -10.06
N TYR A 191 -18.50 1.34 -9.78
CA TYR A 191 -18.09 2.39 -10.70
C TYR A 191 -16.58 2.34 -11.05
N LEU A 192 -15.72 2.15 -10.05
CA LEU A 192 -14.29 2.05 -10.26
C LEU A 192 -13.90 0.80 -11.06
N LEU A 193 -14.57 -0.32 -10.82
CA LEU A 193 -14.30 -1.58 -11.51
C LEU A 193 -14.79 -1.58 -12.97
N GLU A 194 -15.97 -1.02 -13.22
CA GLU A 194 -16.62 -1.07 -14.52
C GLU A 194 -16.22 0.09 -15.43
N MET A 195 -15.99 1.27 -14.86
CA MET A 195 -15.84 2.50 -15.62
C MET A 195 -14.43 3.09 -15.55
N ARG A 196 -13.54 2.55 -14.69
CA ARG A 196 -12.17 3.08 -14.48
C ARG A 196 -11.15 1.95 -14.40
N SER A 197 -9.93 2.26 -14.83
CA SER A 197 -8.80 1.33 -14.76
C SER A 197 -7.87 1.73 -13.61
N VAL A 198 -8.32 1.55 -12.36
CA VAL A 198 -7.53 1.86 -11.16
C VAL A 198 -6.82 0.63 -10.62
N LYS A 199 -5.67 0.82 -9.97
CA LYS A 199 -4.82 -0.26 -9.44
C LYS A 199 -5.13 -0.61 -8.00
N GLY A 200 -5.53 0.39 -7.22
CA GLY A 200 -5.75 0.24 -5.78
C GLY A 200 -6.71 1.28 -5.23
N ILE A 201 -7.20 1.01 -4.05
CA ILE A 201 -7.96 1.96 -3.23
C ILE A 201 -7.27 2.14 -1.88
N MET A 202 -7.56 3.23 -1.19
CA MET A 202 -6.92 3.58 0.09
C MET A 202 -7.92 4.25 1.02
N VAL A 203 -7.81 3.98 2.32
CA VAL A 203 -8.63 4.61 3.36
C VAL A 203 -7.77 5.02 4.56
N ASP A 204 -8.18 6.07 5.27
CA ASP A 204 -7.61 6.49 6.55
C ASP A 204 -8.31 5.85 7.77
N THR A 205 -9.05 4.77 7.54
CA THR A 205 -9.81 3.99 8.52
C THR A 205 -9.27 2.58 8.66
N LEU A 206 -9.84 1.80 9.58
CA LEU A 206 -9.44 0.40 9.89
C LEU A 206 -9.91 -0.62 8.86
N SER A 207 -10.73 -0.23 7.88
CA SER A 207 -11.24 -1.14 6.86
C SER A 207 -11.62 -0.39 5.60
N LEU A 208 -11.48 -1.03 4.44
CA LEU A 208 -12.00 -0.56 3.15
C LEU A 208 -13.53 -0.43 3.21
N ASP A 209 -14.20 -1.35 3.91
CA ASP A 209 -15.61 -1.27 4.26
C ASP A 209 -15.82 -0.27 5.40
N TYR A 210 -17.00 0.33 5.50
CA TYR A 210 -17.36 1.13 6.65
C TYR A 210 -17.54 0.26 7.91
N GLY A 211 -17.33 0.82 9.11
CA GLY A 211 -17.22 0.04 10.35
C GLY A 211 -18.41 -0.86 10.68
N LYS A 212 -19.60 -0.51 10.20
CA LYS A 212 -20.84 -1.24 10.44
C LYS A 212 -21.10 -2.34 9.39
N SER A 213 -20.22 -2.51 8.42
CA SER A 213 -20.33 -3.57 7.41
C SER A 213 -20.29 -4.95 8.09
N ALA A 214 -21.33 -5.74 7.90
CA ALA A 214 -21.42 -7.10 8.43
C ALA A 214 -20.99 -8.16 7.42
N ASP A 215 -20.85 -7.78 6.15
CA ASP A 215 -20.66 -8.68 5.01
C ASP A 215 -19.37 -8.41 4.22
N PHE A 216 -18.58 -7.39 4.58
CA PHE A 216 -17.37 -7.00 3.87
C PHE A 216 -17.57 -6.84 2.35
N ALA A 217 -18.69 -6.23 1.95
CA ALA A 217 -19.09 -6.13 0.55
C ALA A 217 -18.03 -5.51 -0.35
N VAL A 218 -17.28 -4.51 0.16
CA VAL A 218 -16.19 -3.86 -0.57
C VAL A 218 -15.02 -4.83 -0.75
N HIS A 219 -14.55 -5.49 0.30
CA HIS A 219 -13.46 -6.46 0.21
C HIS A 219 -13.81 -7.59 -0.77
N TYR A 220 -15.00 -8.22 -0.61
CA TYR A 220 -15.44 -9.30 -1.49
C TYR A 220 -15.64 -8.88 -2.95
N LYS A 221 -15.83 -7.60 -3.21
CA LYS A 221 -15.97 -7.11 -4.59
C LYS A 221 -14.63 -6.66 -5.17
N TRP A 222 -13.80 -5.98 -4.37
CA TRP A 222 -12.59 -5.33 -4.82
C TRP A 222 -11.41 -6.30 -4.99
N LEU A 223 -11.06 -7.03 -3.93
CA LEU A 223 -9.86 -7.86 -3.91
C LEU A 223 -9.88 -9.00 -4.93
N PRO A 224 -11.02 -9.72 -5.17
CA PRO A 224 -11.10 -10.73 -6.22
C PRO A 224 -10.90 -10.20 -7.64
N SER A 225 -10.97 -8.87 -7.85
CA SER A 225 -10.65 -8.24 -9.13
C SER A 225 -9.15 -8.11 -9.42
N ASN A 226 -8.31 -8.72 -8.59
CA ASN A 226 -6.85 -8.66 -8.60
C ASN A 226 -6.28 -7.25 -8.39
N ARG A 227 -6.93 -6.46 -7.52
CA ARG A 227 -6.53 -5.13 -7.08
C ARG A 227 -6.33 -5.12 -5.58
N TRP A 228 -5.43 -4.27 -5.10
CA TRP A 228 -5.07 -4.17 -3.69
C TRP A 228 -5.77 -2.99 -2.99
N GLY A 229 -5.80 -3.03 -1.65
CA GLY A 229 -6.24 -1.96 -0.79
C GLY A 229 -5.16 -1.49 0.17
N ILE A 230 -5.22 -0.25 0.65
CA ILE A 230 -4.45 0.26 1.79
C ILE A 230 -5.43 0.71 2.87
N GLU A 231 -5.20 0.21 4.07
CA GLU A 231 -5.95 0.62 5.28
C GLU A 231 -5.06 1.43 6.22
N CYS A 232 -5.67 2.23 7.08
CA CYS A 232 -4.99 3.07 8.06
C CYS A 232 -3.95 4.01 7.41
N ALA A 233 -4.27 4.65 6.29
CA ALA A 233 -3.40 5.66 5.69
C ALA A 233 -3.34 6.90 6.57
N ALA A 234 -2.16 7.55 6.60
CA ALA A 234 -1.91 8.78 7.34
C ALA A 234 -1.80 9.99 6.40
N ASN A 235 -2.03 11.18 6.93
CA ASN A 235 -1.70 12.45 6.28
C ASN A 235 -2.39 12.70 4.92
N LEU A 236 -3.50 12.01 4.64
CA LEU A 236 -4.24 12.22 3.38
C LEU A 236 -4.71 13.66 3.22
N GLY A 237 -5.06 14.34 4.33
CA GLY A 237 -5.47 15.74 4.33
C GLY A 237 -4.36 16.74 3.98
N LYS A 238 -3.09 16.32 3.90
CA LYS A 238 -1.97 17.17 3.47
C LYS A 238 -1.74 17.13 1.96
N LEU A 239 -2.47 16.28 1.25
CA LEU A 239 -2.29 16.07 -0.17
C LEU A 239 -3.20 16.94 -1.01
N PRO A 240 -2.78 17.34 -2.22
CA PRO A 240 -3.71 17.89 -3.20
C PRO A 240 -4.70 16.80 -3.63
N ALA A 241 -5.90 17.21 -4.04
CA ALA A 241 -6.91 16.28 -4.54
C ALA A 241 -6.44 15.48 -5.79
N SER A 242 -5.56 16.07 -6.59
CA SER A 242 -5.00 15.50 -7.82
C SER A 242 -3.55 15.97 -8.02
N GLY A 243 -2.74 15.23 -8.77
CA GLY A 243 -1.38 15.59 -9.14
C GLY A 243 -0.28 14.89 -8.33
N ALA A 244 -0.60 14.27 -7.20
CA ALA A 244 0.37 13.44 -6.46
C ALA A 244 0.56 12.08 -7.13
N THR A 245 1.73 11.47 -6.90
CA THR A 245 2.02 10.07 -7.23
C THR A 245 2.22 9.30 -5.93
N VAL A 246 1.51 8.17 -5.75
CA VAL A 246 1.71 7.28 -4.61
C VAL A 246 2.69 6.17 -4.95
N VAL A 247 3.52 5.82 -3.96
CA VAL A 247 4.43 4.66 -3.97
C VAL A 247 4.11 3.83 -2.73
N VAL A 248 3.81 2.55 -2.94
CA VAL A 248 3.52 1.59 -1.87
C VAL A 248 4.68 0.60 -1.77
N GLY A 249 5.30 0.53 -0.60
CA GLY A 249 6.39 -0.40 -0.31
C GLY A 249 6.14 -1.17 0.98
N GLY A 250 6.60 -2.41 1.03
CA GLY A 250 6.48 -3.28 2.19
C GLY A 250 7.38 -4.50 2.08
N PRO A 251 7.49 -5.33 3.11
CA PRO A 251 8.19 -6.61 3.03
C PRO A 251 7.55 -7.51 1.96
N LYS A 252 8.37 -8.10 1.11
CA LYS A 252 7.93 -9.07 0.09
C LYS A 252 7.92 -10.47 0.69
N ILE A 253 6.87 -10.79 1.45
CA ILE A 253 6.72 -12.06 2.16
C ILE A 253 5.97 -13.04 1.26
N ALA A 254 6.53 -14.24 1.04
CA ALA A 254 5.95 -15.25 0.18
C ALA A 254 4.57 -15.71 0.67
N GLY A 255 3.57 -15.63 -0.19
CA GLY A 255 2.21 -16.07 0.08
C GLY A 255 1.43 -15.20 1.06
N ALA A 256 1.92 -13.99 1.40
CA ALA A 256 1.25 -13.10 2.33
C ALA A 256 -0.09 -12.59 1.76
N THR A 257 -1.11 -12.52 2.62
CA THR A 257 -2.43 -11.96 2.27
C THR A 257 -2.43 -10.44 2.30
N GLY A 258 -1.38 -9.83 2.84
CA GLY A 258 -1.17 -8.40 2.99
C GLY A 258 0.13 -8.11 3.73
N GLY A 259 0.21 -6.95 4.36
CA GLY A 259 1.32 -6.65 5.26
C GLY A 259 1.56 -5.17 5.51
N PRO A 260 2.21 -4.85 6.65
CA PRO A 260 2.58 -3.47 6.98
C PRO A 260 3.35 -2.82 5.84
N SER A 261 2.93 -1.64 5.46
CA SER A 261 3.42 -0.96 4.27
C SER A 261 3.94 0.43 4.59
N ARG A 262 5.04 0.85 3.94
CA ARG A 262 5.47 2.25 3.91
C ARG A 262 4.91 2.90 2.66
N VAL A 263 3.92 3.74 2.85
CA VAL A 263 3.20 4.43 1.76
C VAL A 263 3.69 5.87 1.70
N LEU A 264 4.11 6.30 0.52
CA LEU A 264 4.66 7.64 0.29
C LEU A 264 3.90 8.32 -0.84
N ALA A 265 3.64 9.61 -0.72
CA ALA A 265 3.15 10.43 -1.82
C ALA A 265 4.22 11.44 -2.25
N LEU A 266 4.51 11.45 -3.55
CA LEU A 266 5.35 12.44 -4.22
C LEU A 266 4.45 13.58 -4.69
N VAL A 267 4.73 14.82 -4.23
CA VAL A 267 3.87 16.01 -4.43
C VAL A 267 4.66 17.15 -5.07
#